data_0010e44c9fe2b6181c01a0d734da49ff
#
_entry.id   0010e44c9fe2b6181c01a0d734da49ff
#
_cell.length_a   1.000
_cell.length_b   1.000
_cell.length_c   1.000
_cell.angle_alpha   90.00
_cell.angle_beta   90.00
_cell.angle_gamma   90.00
#
_symmetry.space_group_name_H-M   'P 1'
#
loop_
_entity.id
_entity.type
_entity.pdbx_description
1 polymer ?
#
loop_
_entity_poly.entity_id
_entity_poly.type
_entity_poly.pdbx_seq_one_letter_code
_entity_poly.pdbx_strand_id
1 'polypeptide(L)'
;MNGTWSKVAVIGAFVAAATTVRGQEGPPAVPLDAPAAKVSVPSGLKLLRQEVLEETQPDGTLWLRLRYVAPEMTRDNRPGMQADFETLCESEALTYEPVTRVPAAQAVISIATAPVKFGTTAPDIPQFFEAFRLEDGTCIWEAF
;
A
#
# COMPACT_ATOMS: atom_id res chain seq x y z
N MET A 1 22.44 70.15 -37.10
CA MET A 1 21.90 69.89 -35.75
C MET A 1 21.72 68.38 -35.66
N ASN A 2 22.69 67.75 -35.03
CA ASN A 2 22.81 66.28 -35.01
C ASN A 2 22.30 65.74 -33.67
N GLY A 3 21.16 65.08 -33.70
CA GLY A 3 20.65 64.34 -32.52
C GLY A 3 20.99 62.86 -32.66
N THR A 4 22.01 62.45 -31.95
CA THR A 4 22.40 61.04 -31.84
C THR A 4 21.47 60.33 -30.84
N TRP A 5 20.66 59.40 -31.32
CA TRP A 5 19.86 58.54 -30.49
C TRP A 5 20.64 57.28 -30.16
N SER A 6 21.09 57.18 -28.89
CA SER A 6 21.62 55.95 -28.33
C SER A 6 20.52 54.91 -28.11
N LYS A 7 20.62 53.80 -28.81
CA LYS A 7 19.77 52.64 -28.55
C LYS A 7 20.35 51.87 -27.35
N VAL A 8 19.68 51.91 -26.23
CA VAL A 8 19.95 51.04 -25.10
C VAL A 8 19.28 49.70 -25.35
N ALA A 9 20.06 48.66 -25.59
CA ALA A 9 19.59 47.30 -25.69
C ALA A 9 19.44 46.75 -24.25
N VAL A 10 18.21 46.53 -23.82
CA VAL A 10 17.93 45.81 -22.57
C VAL A 10 17.97 44.33 -22.88
N ILE A 11 19.02 43.65 -22.45
CA ILE A 11 19.12 42.19 -22.49
C ILE A 11 18.37 41.66 -21.29
N GLY A 12 17.13 41.19 -21.52
CA GLY A 12 16.35 40.47 -20.53
C GLY A 12 16.90 39.05 -20.37
N ALA A 13 17.54 38.77 -19.25
CA ALA A 13 17.92 37.42 -18.87
C ALA A 13 16.66 36.68 -18.40
N PHE A 14 16.13 35.76 -19.21
CA PHE A 14 15.13 34.81 -18.77
C PHE A 14 15.79 33.76 -17.90
N VAL A 15 15.60 33.84 -16.58
CA VAL A 15 15.93 32.77 -15.65
C VAL A 15 14.79 31.74 -15.77
N ALA A 16 15.06 30.65 -16.48
CA ALA A 16 14.16 29.49 -16.48
C ALA A 16 14.28 28.80 -15.11
N ALA A 17 13.31 29.00 -14.24
CA ALA A 17 13.16 28.24 -13.03
C ALA A 17 12.74 26.81 -13.43
N ALA A 18 13.68 25.87 -13.40
CA ALA A 18 13.39 24.46 -13.49
C ALA A 18 12.68 24.03 -12.20
N THR A 19 11.37 23.91 -12.25
CA THR A 19 10.60 23.24 -11.19
C THR A 19 10.88 21.75 -11.27
N THR A 20 11.78 21.26 -10.43
CA THR A 20 11.94 19.83 -10.19
C THR A 20 10.68 19.34 -9.50
N VAL A 21 9.84 18.63 -10.25
CA VAL A 21 8.76 17.80 -9.69
C VAL A 21 9.45 16.72 -8.86
N ARG A 22 9.46 16.91 -7.54
CA ARG A 22 9.79 15.81 -6.62
C ARG A 22 8.69 14.79 -6.79
N GLY A 23 9.01 13.66 -7.42
CA GLY A 23 8.18 12.48 -7.37
C GLY A 23 7.93 12.16 -5.90
N GLN A 24 6.66 12.01 -5.51
CA GLN A 24 6.31 11.48 -4.21
C GLN A 24 6.86 10.06 -4.17
N GLU A 25 8.01 9.90 -3.51
CA GLU A 25 8.43 8.59 -3.05
C GLU A 25 7.36 8.11 -2.08
N GLY A 26 6.68 7.03 -2.45
CA GLY A 26 5.82 6.30 -1.52
C GLY A 26 6.63 5.92 -0.27
N PRO A 27 5.96 5.57 0.85
CA PRO A 27 6.63 5.20 2.07
C PRO A 27 7.68 4.13 1.76
N PRO A 28 8.87 4.19 2.41
CA PRO A 28 9.96 3.27 2.11
C PRO A 28 9.47 1.84 2.27
N ALA A 29 9.62 1.06 1.20
CA ALA A 29 9.37 -0.37 1.26
C ALA A 29 10.20 -0.94 2.42
N VAL A 30 9.55 -1.64 3.37
CA VAL A 30 10.26 -2.32 4.45
C VAL A 30 11.28 -3.24 3.79
N PRO A 31 12.57 -3.15 4.15
CA PRO A 31 13.57 -4.04 3.57
C PRO A 31 13.13 -5.49 3.74
N LEU A 32 13.26 -6.29 2.68
CA LEU A 32 12.96 -7.73 2.69
C LEU A 32 13.77 -8.51 3.76
N ASP A 33 14.79 -7.87 4.33
CA ASP A 33 15.67 -8.40 5.36
C ASP A 33 15.25 -8.03 6.81
N ALA A 34 14.25 -7.18 6.99
CA ALA A 34 13.70 -6.94 8.31
C ALA A 34 13.01 -8.24 8.78
N PRO A 35 13.21 -8.68 10.06
CA PRO A 35 12.50 -9.85 10.56
C PRO A 35 11.00 -9.58 10.41
N ALA A 36 10.39 -10.23 9.42
CA ALA A 36 8.98 -10.06 9.14
C ALA A 36 8.19 -10.36 10.42
N ALA A 37 7.34 -9.43 10.84
CA ALA A 37 6.52 -9.64 12.01
C ALA A 37 5.70 -10.92 11.83
N LYS A 38 5.89 -11.87 12.75
CA LYS A 38 5.11 -13.11 12.76
C LYS A 38 3.73 -12.80 13.31
N VAL A 39 2.72 -13.12 12.56
CA VAL A 39 1.32 -12.95 12.98
C VAL A 39 0.72 -14.32 13.23
N SER A 40 0.07 -14.48 14.38
CA SER A 40 -0.64 -15.70 14.74
C SER A 40 -2.08 -15.64 14.24
N VAL A 41 -2.52 -16.72 13.61
CA VAL A 41 -3.88 -16.85 13.07
C VAL A 41 -4.51 -18.18 13.50
N PRO A 42 -5.86 -18.30 13.49
CA PRO A 42 -6.58 -19.48 13.98
C PRO A 42 -6.21 -20.79 13.30
N SER A 43 -5.88 -20.77 12.01
CA SER A 43 -5.45 -21.98 11.28
C SER A 43 -4.11 -22.56 11.76
N GLY A 44 -3.32 -21.76 12.51
CA GLY A 44 -1.96 -22.11 12.91
C GLY A 44 -0.91 -21.89 11.82
N LEU A 45 -1.29 -21.34 10.65
CA LEU A 45 -0.34 -20.94 9.61
C LEU A 45 0.64 -19.91 10.17
N LYS A 46 1.89 -20.05 9.79
CA LYS A 46 2.92 -19.05 10.09
C LYS A 46 2.87 -17.97 9.02
N LEU A 47 2.31 -16.83 9.37
CA LEU A 47 2.25 -15.68 8.49
C LEU A 47 3.43 -14.75 8.74
N LEU A 48 4.04 -14.30 7.66
CA LEU A 48 5.06 -13.26 7.64
C LEU A 48 4.46 -12.03 6.97
N ARG A 49 4.40 -10.91 7.67
CA ARG A 49 3.92 -9.66 7.06
C ARG A 49 4.94 -9.15 6.06
N GLN A 50 4.58 -9.15 4.78
CA GLN A 50 5.43 -8.65 3.71
C GLN A 50 5.45 -7.12 3.70
N GLU A 51 4.26 -6.50 3.67
CA GLU A 51 4.11 -5.04 3.64
C GLU A 51 2.68 -4.62 3.98
N VAL A 52 2.53 -3.34 4.34
CA VAL A 52 1.24 -2.65 4.37
C VAL A 52 1.35 -1.45 3.44
N LEU A 53 0.40 -1.30 2.52
CA LEU A 53 0.34 -0.18 1.58
C LEU A 53 -0.89 0.67 1.88
N GLU A 54 -0.73 1.98 1.80
CA GLU A 54 -1.80 2.96 1.88
C GLU A 54 -2.13 3.45 0.47
N GLU A 55 -3.38 3.33 0.06
CA GLU A 55 -3.86 3.80 -1.23
C GLU A 55 -5.00 4.81 -1.04
N THR A 56 -4.74 6.07 -1.36
CA THR A 56 -5.81 7.07 -1.43
C THR A 56 -6.59 6.88 -2.72
N GLN A 57 -7.89 6.65 -2.58
CA GLN A 57 -8.79 6.47 -3.71
C GLN A 57 -9.19 7.82 -4.33
N PRO A 58 -9.73 7.86 -5.56
CA PRO A 58 -10.15 9.10 -6.22
C PRO A 58 -11.20 9.91 -5.46
N ASP A 59 -12.02 9.25 -4.64
CA ASP A 59 -13.02 9.86 -3.76
C ASP A 59 -12.45 10.39 -2.43
N GLY A 60 -11.14 10.22 -2.21
CA GLY A 60 -10.43 10.63 -1.00
C GLY A 60 -10.45 9.61 0.13
N THR A 61 -11.12 8.47 -0.02
CA THR A 61 -11.07 7.40 0.97
C THR A 61 -9.71 6.72 1.00
N LEU A 62 -9.30 6.20 2.15
CA LEU A 62 -8.07 5.45 2.31
C LEU A 62 -8.34 3.96 2.33
N TRP A 63 -7.64 3.22 1.50
CA TRP A 63 -7.62 1.76 1.52
C TRP A 63 -6.28 1.27 2.03
N LEU A 64 -6.31 0.24 2.86
CA LEU A 64 -5.14 -0.50 3.31
C LEU A 64 -5.00 -1.79 2.49
N ARG A 65 -3.77 -2.11 2.09
CA ARG A 65 -3.43 -3.43 1.57
C ARG A 65 -2.45 -4.09 2.52
N LEU A 66 -2.94 -5.07 3.26
CA LEU A 66 -2.12 -5.87 4.16
C LEU A 66 -1.69 -7.14 3.43
N ARG A 67 -0.40 -7.34 3.29
CA ARG A 67 0.15 -8.42 2.46
C ARG A 67 1.01 -9.35 3.29
N TYR A 68 0.67 -10.62 3.26
CA TYR A 68 1.31 -11.68 4.04
C TYR A 68 1.83 -12.79 3.15
N VAL A 69 2.85 -13.49 3.66
CA VAL A 69 3.41 -14.69 3.05
C VAL A 69 3.24 -15.85 4.04
N ALA A 70 2.69 -16.96 3.54
CA ALA A 70 2.52 -18.22 4.24
C ALA A 70 3.16 -19.36 3.42
N PRO A 71 4.46 -19.65 3.58
CA PRO A 71 5.13 -20.68 2.78
C PRO A 71 4.53 -22.08 2.91
N GLU A 72 3.88 -22.35 4.05
CA GLU A 72 3.23 -23.64 4.34
C GLU A 72 1.78 -23.72 3.80
N MET A 73 1.28 -22.65 3.19
CA MET A 73 -0.07 -22.62 2.63
C MET A 73 -0.16 -23.45 1.35
N THR A 74 -1.26 -24.16 1.20
CA THR A 74 -1.60 -24.92 -0.01
C THR A 74 -3.00 -24.50 -0.50
N ARG A 75 -3.37 -24.93 -1.70
CA ARG A 75 -4.72 -24.69 -2.22
C ARG A 75 -5.79 -25.43 -1.41
N ASP A 76 -5.41 -26.51 -0.75
CA ASP A 76 -6.34 -27.41 -0.04
C ASP A 76 -6.69 -26.90 1.35
N ASN A 77 -5.87 -26.05 1.99
CA ASN A 77 -6.15 -25.51 3.32
C ASN A 77 -6.89 -24.15 3.28
N ARG A 78 -7.35 -23.70 2.10
CA ARG A 78 -8.14 -22.49 1.91
C ARG A 78 -9.43 -22.42 2.75
N PRO A 79 -10.23 -23.50 2.91
CA PRO A 79 -11.49 -23.42 3.70
C PRO A 79 -11.29 -22.98 5.15
N GLY A 80 -10.11 -23.23 5.74
CA GLY A 80 -9.80 -22.81 7.10
C GLY A 80 -9.32 -21.35 7.21
N MET A 81 -9.07 -20.67 6.09
CA MET A 81 -8.43 -19.36 6.08
C MET A 81 -9.38 -18.18 6.28
N GLN A 82 -10.71 -18.38 6.21
CA GLN A 82 -11.65 -17.28 6.41
C GLN A 82 -11.46 -16.64 7.79
N ALA A 83 -11.36 -17.45 8.84
CA ALA A 83 -11.12 -16.99 10.20
C ALA A 83 -9.75 -16.30 10.35
N ASP A 84 -8.76 -16.70 9.54
CA ASP A 84 -7.46 -16.04 9.50
C ASP A 84 -7.58 -14.61 8.96
N PHE A 85 -8.30 -14.42 7.85
CA PHE A 85 -8.54 -13.10 7.28
C PHE A 85 -9.33 -12.19 8.22
N GLU A 86 -10.36 -12.70 8.89
CA GLU A 86 -11.11 -11.96 9.90
C GLU A 86 -10.19 -11.53 11.05
N THR A 87 -9.37 -12.45 11.58
CA THR A 87 -8.39 -12.15 12.63
C THR A 87 -7.38 -11.10 12.19
N LEU A 88 -6.86 -11.18 10.95
CA LEU A 88 -5.93 -10.19 10.42
C LEU A 88 -6.58 -8.81 10.27
N CYS A 89 -7.84 -8.77 9.86
CA CYS A 89 -8.57 -7.51 9.79
C CYS A 89 -8.72 -6.88 11.18
N GLU A 90 -9.16 -7.65 12.16
CA GLU A 90 -9.40 -7.16 13.53
C GLU A 90 -8.11 -6.76 14.25
N SER A 91 -7.06 -7.59 14.13
CA SER A 91 -5.81 -7.36 14.87
C SER A 91 -4.84 -6.42 14.18
N GLU A 92 -4.84 -6.34 12.86
CA GLU A 92 -3.85 -5.61 12.09
C GLU A 92 -4.45 -4.39 11.36
N ALA A 93 -5.60 -4.54 10.68
CA ALA A 93 -6.17 -3.43 9.93
C ALA A 93 -6.86 -2.39 10.83
N LEU A 94 -7.65 -2.82 11.81
CA LEU A 94 -8.33 -1.90 12.75
C LEU A 94 -7.36 -1.18 13.69
N THR A 95 -6.19 -1.76 13.94
CA THR A 95 -5.16 -1.18 14.82
C THR A 95 -4.09 -0.40 14.07
N TYR A 96 -4.13 -0.41 12.74
CA TYR A 96 -3.16 0.30 11.92
C TYR A 96 -3.35 1.80 12.02
N GLU A 97 -2.27 2.52 12.27
CA GLU A 97 -2.24 3.98 12.28
C GLU A 97 -1.70 4.51 10.94
N PRO A 98 -2.58 5.01 10.05
CA PRO A 98 -2.14 5.52 8.75
C PRO A 98 -1.19 6.71 8.87
N VAL A 99 -0.15 6.72 8.02
CA VAL A 99 0.79 7.85 7.92
C VAL A 99 0.06 9.12 7.52
N THR A 100 -0.94 9.01 6.66
CA THR A 100 -1.81 10.12 6.23
C THR A 100 -2.72 10.65 7.33
N ARG A 101 -2.90 9.92 8.44
CA ARG A 101 -3.87 10.17 9.51
C ARG A 101 -5.34 10.22 9.04
N VAL A 102 -5.61 9.81 7.83
CA VAL A 102 -6.96 9.57 7.33
C VAL A 102 -7.40 8.19 7.78
N PRO A 103 -8.55 8.03 8.45
CA PRO A 103 -9.04 6.71 8.82
C PRO A 103 -9.22 5.84 7.58
N ALA A 104 -8.77 4.59 7.66
CA ALA A 104 -8.96 3.65 6.56
C ALA A 104 -10.44 3.25 6.47
N ALA A 105 -10.99 3.30 5.26
CA ALA A 105 -12.37 2.90 4.98
C ALA A 105 -12.47 1.42 4.56
N GLN A 106 -11.38 0.87 4.04
CA GLN A 106 -11.34 -0.50 3.55
C GLN A 106 -9.97 -1.13 3.77
N ALA A 107 -9.96 -2.43 4.02
CA ALA A 107 -8.76 -3.25 4.03
C ALA A 107 -8.88 -4.39 3.00
N VAL A 108 -7.88 -4.54 2.16
CA VAL A 108 -7.70 -5.71 1.30
C VAL A 108 -6.53 -6.51 1.85
N ILE A 109 -6.80 -7.71 2.27
CA ILE A 109 -5.82 -8.61 2.87
C ILE A 109 -5.45 -9.69 1.88
N SER A 110 -4.17 -9.93 1.68
CA SER A 110 -3.69 -11.00 0.82
C SER A 110 -2.72 -11.92 1.55
N ILE A 111 -2.84 -13.22 1.29
CA ILE A 111 -1.93 -14.26 1.75
C ILE A 111 -1.42 -15.03 0.53
N ALA A 112 -0.12 -15.03 0.32
CA ALA A 112 0.56 -15.71 -0.79
C ALA A 112 1.51 -16.79 -0.27
N THR A 113 1.83 -17.80 -1.08
CA THR A 113 2.81 -18.84 -0.70
C THR A 113 4.26 -18.37 -0.77
N ALA A 114 4.51 -17.28 -1.48
CA ALA A 114 5.82 -16.65 -1.62
C ALA A 114 5.66 -15.13 -1.79
N PRO A 115 6.71 -14.33 -1.57
CA PRO A 115 6.65 -12.89 -1.80
C PRO A 115 6.33 -12.57 -3.26
N VAL A 116 5.38 -11.67 -3.48
CA VAL A 116 5.00 -11.14 -4.78
C VAL A 116 5.14 -9.62 -4.73
N LYS A 117 5.77 -9.03 -5.74
CA LYS A 117 5.85 -7.57 -5.83
C LYS A 117 4.44 -7.01 -6.11
N PHE A 118 4.05 -5.94 -5.41
CA PHE A 118 2.75 -5.29 -5.64
C PHE A 118 2.60 -4.82 -7.10
N GLY A 119 1.41 -5.02 -7.65
CA GLY A 119 1.11 -4.64 -9.04
C GLY A 119 1.70 -5.56 -10.11
N THR A 120 2.32 -6.69 -9.74
CA THR A 120 2.81 -7.68 -10.71
C THR A 120 1.93 -8.92 -10.76
N THR A 121 1.92 -9.57 -11.92
CA THR A 121 1.25 -10.86 -12.09
C THR A 121 2.23 -11.99 -11.78
N ALA A 122 1.82 -12.93 -10.91
CA ALA A 122 2.61 -14.10 -10.54
C ALA A 122 1.71 -15.36 -10.54
N PRO A 123 1.36 -15.90 -11.72
CA PRO A 123 0.36 -16.97 -11.83
C PRO A 123 0.79 -18.28 -11.17
N ASP A 124 2.09 -18.50 -11.02
CA ASP A 124 2.65 -19.70 -10.38
C ASP A 124 2.65 -19.63 -8.84
N ILE A 125 2.38 -18.46 -8.27
CA ILE A 125 2.32 -18.26 -6.82
C ILE A 125 0.85 -18.19 -6.39
N PRO A 126 0.34 -19.23 -5.69
CA PRO A 126 -1.00 -19.18 -5.10
C PRO A 126 -1.13 -17.98 -4.18
N GLN A 127 -2.19 -17.19 -4.39
CA GLN A 127 -2.48 -16.01 -3.62
C GLN A 127 -4.00 -15.91 -3.40
N PHE A 128 -4.40 -15.61 -2.19
CA PHE A 128 -5.79 -15.43 -1.79
C PHE A 128 -6.00 -14.03 -1.26
N PHE A 129 -7.17 -13.48 -1.51
CA PHE A 129 -7.55 -12.12 -1.14
C PHE A 129 -8.92 -12.12 -0.49
N GLU A 130 -9.06 -11.27 0.52
CA GLU A 130 -10.35 -10.91 1.10
C GLU A 130 -10.41 -9.41 1.32
N ALA A 131 -11.59 -8.83 1.17
CA ALA A 131 -11.83 -7.42 1.42
C ALA A 131 -12.77 -7.23 2.60
N PHE A 132 -12.48 -6.17 3.36
CA PHE A 132 -13.28 -5.77 4.51
C PHE A 132 -13.51 -4.26 4.46
N ARG A 133 -14.74 -3.85 4.62
CA ARG A 133 -15.07 -2.47 4.93
C ARG A 133 -14.83 -2.23 6.42
N LEU A 134 -14.17 -1.13 6.72
CA LEU A 134 -13.83 -0.73 8.10
C LEU A 134 -14.82 0.35 8.53
N GLU A 135 -15.71 0.02 9.45
CA GLU A 135 -16.76 0.91 9.90
C GLU A 135 -17.00 0.73 11.40
N ASP A 136 -17.00 1.84 12.13
CA ASP A 136 -17.25 1.86 13.59
C ASP A 136 -16.37 0.88 14.39
N GLY A 137 -15.09 0.73 14.00
CA GLY A 137 -14.16 -0.20 14.64
C GLY A 137 -14.46 -1.69 14.39
N THR A 138 -15.19 -1.98 13.32
CA THR A 138 -15.60 -3.33 12.94
C THR A 138 -15.12 -3.67 11.52
N CYS A 139 -14.73 -4.91 11.32
CA CYS A 139 -14.44 -5.48 10.01
C CYS A 139 -15.71 -6.10 9.42
N ILE A 140 -16.18 -5.54 8.30
CA ILE A 140 -17.36 -6.06 7.59
C ILE A 140 -16.86 -6.71 6.30
N TRP A 141 -16.98 -8.02 6.23
CA TRP A 141 -16.55 -8.77 5.06
C TRP A 141 -17.34 -8.39 3.80
N GLU A 142 -16.64 -8.19 2.70
CA GLU A 142 -17.21 -7.88 1.40
C GLU A 142 -16.86 -8.97 0.40
N ALA A 143 -17.88 -9.62 -0.15
CA ALA A 143 -17.69 -10.58 -1.24
C ALA A 143 -17.32 -9.84 -2.55
N PHE A 144 -16.35 -10.38 -3.30
CA PHE A 144 -16.03 -9.93 -4.65
C PHE A 144 -16.94 -10.57 -5.69
#